data_a76279f9e6e5e7530c9f89202badd460
#
_entry.id   a76279f9e6e5e7530c9f89202badd460
#
_cell.length_a   1.000
_cell.length_b   1.000
_cell.length_c   1.000
_cell.angle_alpha   90.00
_cell.angle_beta   90.00
_cell.angle_gamma   90.00
#
_symmetry.space_group_name_H-M   'P 1'
#
loop_
_entity.id
_entity.type
_entity.pdbx_description
1 polymer ?
#
loop_
_entity_poly.entity_id
_entity_poly.type
_entity_poly.pdbx_seq_one_letter_code
_entity_poly.pdbx_strand_id
1 'polypeptide(L)'
;MGQYTPAFVGAMNSYLNGELKVRMDAPYIPIAFSQVNSKWDYGPGGPRGRDAAAELAQALRRNPSLQLFVAAGHYDLVTTLGGAEYALNQVDLPQNRVTVKAYPSGHMPYLGAESARTLAADVRAFILQAAQGSE
;
A
#
# COMPACT_ATOMS: atom_id res chain seq x y z
N MET A 1 -6.47 -2.84 -16.12
CA MET A 1 -5.15 -3.52 -15.95
C MET A 1 -4.38 -3.64 -17.28
N GLY A 2 -5.00 -4.05 -18.40
CA GLY A 2 -4.28 -4.27 -19.66
C GLY A 2 -3.49 -3.08 -20.21
N GLN A 3 -3.90 -1.86 -19.93
CA GLN A 3 -3.22 -0.66 -20.43
C GLN A 3 -1.93 -0.32 -19.64
N TYR A 4 -1.88 -0.60 -18.36
CA TYR A 4 -0.75 -0.20 -17.50
C TYR A 4 0.28 -1.31 -17.30
N THR A 5 -0.14 -2.57 -17.34
CA THR A 5 0.74 -3.73 -17.11
C THR A 5 1.99 -3.72 -18.01
N PRO A 6 1.91 -3.48 -19.34
CA PRO A 6 3.10 -3.45 -20.18
C PRO A 6 4.10 -2.34 -19.79
N ALA A 7 3.60 -1.17 -19.38
CA ALA A 7 4.44 -0.06 -18.96
C ALA A 7 5.20 -0.40 -17.65
N PHE A 8 4.52 -0.98 -16.66
CA PHE A 8 5.17 -1.42 -15.43
C PHE A 8 6.18 -2.55 -15.66
N VAL A 9 5.86 -3.53 -16.51
CA VAL A 9 6.79 -4.62 -16.86
C VAL A 9 8.03 -4.05 -17.55
N GLY A 10 7.85 -3.16 -18.52
CA GLY A 10 8.96 -2.52 -19.24
C GLY A 10 9.85 -1.70 -18.29
N ALA A 11 9.25 -0.87 -17.46
CA ALA A 11 9.99 -0.04 -16.50
C ALA A 11 10.76 -0.89 -15.48
N MET A 12 10.11 -1.93 -14.92
CA MET A 12 10.77 -2.82 -13.95
C MET A 12 11.91 -3.62 -14.58
N ASN A 13 11.72 -4.17 -15.78
CA ASN A 13 12.80 -4.88 -16.48
C ASN A 13 13.98 -3.94 -16.80
N SER A 14 13.70 -2.70 -17.21
CA SER A 14 14.73 -1.70 -17.44
C SER A 14 15.51 -1.39 -16.16
N TYR A 15 14.83 -1.22 -15.04
CA TYR A 15 15.44 -0.97 -13.74
C TYR A 15 16.26 -2.15 -13.24
N LEU A 16 15.68 -3.35 -13.26
CA LEU A 16 16.37 -4.57 -12.80
C LEU A 16 17.65 -4.83 -13.62
N ASN A 17 17.57 -4.78 -14.95
CA ASN A 17 18.71 -5.09 -15.82
C ASN A 17 19.69 -3.91 -15.96
N GLY A 18 19.18 -2.69 -16.02
CA GLY A 18 19.96 -1.47 -16.21
C GLY A 18 20.66 -1.00 -14.94
N GLU A 19 19.87 -0.67 -13.91
CA GLU A 19 20.39 -0.08 -12.67
C GLU A 19 20.92 -1.15 -11.71
N LEU A 20 20.10 -2.16 -11.41
CA LEU A 20 20.45 -3.17 -10.40
C LEU A 20 21.34 -4.29 -10.95
N LYS A 21 21.58 -4.35 -12.26
CA LYS A 21 22.41 -5.37 -12.93
C LYS A 21 21.97 -6.81 -12.61
N VAL A 22 20.71 -7.02 -12.32
CA VAL A 22 20.15 -8.36 -12.09
C VAL A 22 20.23 -9.16 -13.39
N ARG A 23 20.79 -10.36 -13.32
CA ARG A 23 20.95 -11.30 -14.46
C ARG A 23 20.17 -12.58 -14.11
N MET A 24 18.88 -12.56 -14.36
CA MET A 24 18.01 -13.72 -14.16
C MET A 24 17.36 -14.10 -15.49
N ASP A 25 17.41 -15.38 -15.82
CA ASP A 25 16.66 -15.94 -16.95
C ASP A 25 15.24 -16.33 -16.48
N ALA A 26 14.50 -15.32 -16.05
CA ALA A 26 13.14 -15.47 -15.58
C ALA A 26 12.30 -14.25 -15.95
N PRO A 27 11.05 -14.43 -16.44
CA PRO A 27 10.19 -13.31 -16.76
C PRO A 27 9.75 -12.59 -15.47
N TYR A 28 9.74 -11.26 -15.50
CA TYR A 28 9.09 -10.49 -14.45
C TYR A 28 7.56 -10.62 -14.57
N ILE A 29 6.93 -11.22 -13.57
CA ILE A 29 5.48 -11.44 -13.49
C ILE A 29 4.88 -10.43 -12.51
N PRO A 30 4.24 -9.36 -12.97
CA PRO A 30 3.73 -8.30 -12.09
C PRO A 30 2.50 -8.73 -11.29
N ILE A 31 1.73 -9.69 -11.81
CA ILE A 31 0.51 -10.22 -11.17
C ILE A 31 0.43 -11.72 -11.43
N ALA A 32 0.32 -12.50 -10.37
CA ALA A 32 0.32 -13.96 -10.43
C ALA A 32 -0.86 -14.58 -9.65
N PHE A 33 -2.09 -14.17 -9.96
CA PHE A 33 -3.30 -14.62 -9.23
C PHE A 33 -3.44 -16.14 -9.16
N SER A 34 -3.28 -16.83 -10.28
CA SER A 34 -3.43 -18.30 -10.33
C SER A 34 -2.24 -19.04 -9.75
N GLN A 35 -1.05 -18.46 -9.80
CA GLN A 35 0.19 -19.12 -9.41
C GLN A 35 0.57 -18.87 -7.94
N VAL A 36 0.22 -17.71 -7.42
CA VAL A 36 0.56 -17.27 -6.06
C VAL A 36 -0.68 -17.17 -5.18
N ASN A 37 -1.65 -16.30 -5.51
CA ASN A 37 -2.80 -16.04 -4.65
C ASN A 37 -3.61 -17.29 -4.31
N SER A 38 -3.79 -18.20 -5.28
CA SER A 38 -4.52 -19.45 -5.06
C SER A 38 -3.82 -20.44 -4.12
N LYS A 39 -2.52 -20.27 -3.93
CA LYS A 39 -1.66 -21.14 -3.11
C LYS A 39 -1.20 -20.47 -1.83
N TRP A 40 -1.51 -19.18 -1.66
CA TRP A 40 -1.11 -18.43 -0.48
C TRP A 40 -1.91 -18.92 0.73
N ASP A 41 -1.21 -19.27 1.80
CA ASP A 41 -1.84 -19.58 3.07
C ASP A 41 -2.21 -18.28 3.80
N TYR A 42 -3.50 -17.96 3.80
CA TYR A 42 -4.04 -16.81 4.53
C TYR A 42 -4.32 -17.11 6.01
N GLY A 43 -4.05 -18.33 6.45
CA GLY A 43 -4.39 -18.79 7.80
C GLY A 43 -5.87 -19.15 7.98
N PRO A 44 -6.32 -19.40 9.23
CA PRO A 44 -7.69 -19.79 9.54
C PRO A 44 -8.72 -18.76 9.03
N GLY A 45 -9.73 -19.23 8.29
CA GLY A 45 -10.76 -18.37 7.70
C GLY A 45 -10.43 -17.83 6.29
N GLY A 46 -9.24 -18.11 5.76
CA GLY A 46 -8.83 -17.69 4.43
C GLY A 46 -8.69 -16.17 4.28
N PRO A 47 -8.71 -15.63 3.05
CA PRO A 47 -8.47 -14.20 2.80
C PRO A 47 -9.50 -13.25 3.45
N ARG A 48 -10.70 -13.76 3.75
CA ARG A 48 -11.79 -12.98 4.38
C ARG A 48 -11.82 -13.10 5.90
N GLY A 49 -11.05 -14.01 6.48
CA GLY A 49 -11.04 -14.28 7.93
C GLY A 49 -10.02 -13.45 8.71
N ARG A 50 -9.21 -12.64 8.04
CA ARG A 50 -8.22 -11.80 8.71
C ARG A 50 -8.76 -10.41 9.01
N ASP A 51 -8.65 -10.01 10.27
CA ASP A 51 -8.88 -8.62 10.69
C ASP A 51 -7.56 -7.84 10.68
N ALA A 52 -7.21 -7.32 9.50
CA ALA A 52 -5.97 -6.55 9.34
C ALA A 52 -5.96 -5.27 10.20
N ALA A 53 -7.11 -4.69 10.52
CA ALA A 53 -7.17 -3.51 11.37
C ALA A 53 -6.84 -3.85 12.83
N ALA A 54 -7.31 -4.99 13.35
CA ALA A 54 -6.95 -5.46 14.69
C ALA A 54 -5.46 -5.82 14.78
N GLU A 55 -4.89 -6.47 13.76
CA GLU A 55 -3.45 -6.76 13.70
C GLU A 55 -2.61 -5.47 13.68
N LEU A 56 -3.06 -4.46 12.93
CA LEU A 56 -2.42 -3.16 12.86
C LEU A 56 -2.49 -2.40 14.20
N ALA A 57 -3.64 -2.43 14.86
CA ALA A 57 -3.80 -1.86 16.20
C ALA A 57 -2.85 -2.52 17.20
N GLN A 58 -2.68 -3.84 17.11
CA GLN A 58 -1.72 -4.56 17.95
C GLN A 58 -0.26 -4.13 17.65
N ALA A 59 0.10 -3.95 16.38
CA ALA A 59 1.42 -3.49 15.98
C ALA A 59 1.71 -2.08 16.53
N LEU A 60 0.76 -1.16 16.41
CA LEU A 60 0.86 0.20 16.93
C LEU A 60 0.98 0.24 18.47
N ARG A 61 0.28 -0.66 19.19
CA ARG A 61 0.43 -0.78 20.65
C ARG A 61 1.80 -1.29 21.06
N ARG A 62 2.35 -2.27 20.32
CA ARG A 62 3.66 -2.86 20.61
C ARG A 62 4.84 -1.96 20.25
N ASN A 63 4.62 -1.03 19.32
CA ASN A 63 5.66 -0.13 18.82
C ASN A 63 5.20 1.33 18.99
N PRO A 64 5.53 1.98 20.10
CA PRO A 64 5.07 3.34 20.39
C PRO A 64 5.48 4.39 19.36
N SER A 65 6.60 4.20 18.68
CA SER A 65 7.09 5.09 17.63
C SER A 65 6.50 4.80 16.24
N LEU A 66 5.74 3.70 16.08
CA LEU A 66 5.14 3.36 14.79
C LEU A 66 4.06 4.38 14.42
N GLN A 67 4.15 4.92 13.23
CA GLN A 67 3.16 5.80 12.62
C GLN A 67 2.46 5.07 11.48
N LEU A 68 1.21 5.39 11.22
CA LEU A 68 0.41 4.81 10.15
C LEU A 68 0.00 5.89 9.15
N PHE A 69 0.27 5.65 7.87
CA PHE A 69 -0.23 6.44 6.76
C PHE A 69 -1.11 5.58 5.85
N VAL A 70 -2.35 6.00 5.66
CA VAL A 70 -3.33 5.33 4.78
C VAL A 70 -3.63 6.26 3.61
N ALA A 71 -3.35 5.79 2.39
CA ALA A 71 -3.64 6.49 1.15
C ALA A 71 -4.77 5.79 0.40
N ALA A 72 -5.79 6.51 -0.01
CA ALA A 72 -6.90 5.97 -0.80
C ALA A 72 -7.25 6.89 -1.97
N GLY A 73 -7.78 6.32 -3.06
CA GLY A 73 -8.35 7.08 -4.16
C GLY A 73 -9.85 7.34 -3.92
N HIS A 74 -10.31 8.55 -4.19
CA HIS A 74 -11.74 8.90 -4.08
C HIS A 74 -12.65 8.05 -4.97
N TYR A 75 -12.12 7.59 -6.10
CA TYR A 75 -12.87 6.82 -7.12
C TYR A 75 -12.52 5.33 -7.10
N ASP A 76 -11.88 4.86 -6.02
CA ASP A 76 -11.60 3.44 -5.85
C ASP A 76 -12.88 2.69 -5.45
N LEU A 77 -13.37 1.82 -6.33
CA LEU A 77 -14.54 0.98 -6.09
C LEU A 77 -14.18 -0.43 -5.59
N VAL A 78 -12.90 -0.72 -5.39
CA VAL A 78 -12.41 -2.02 -4.91
C VAL A 78 -12.04 -1.95 -3.44
N THR A 79 -11.18 -1.00 -3.08
CA THR A 79 -10.78 -0.72 -1.70
C THR A 79 -11.17 0.73 -1.38
N THR A 80 -12.45 0.92 -1.10
CA THR A 80 -13.04 2.25 -0.93
C THR A 80 -12.48 2.99 0.30
N LEU A 81 -12.37 4.31 0.20
CA LEU A 81 -12.01 5.16 1.34
C LEU A 81 -12.89 4.88 2.56
N GLY A 82 -14.22 4.85 2.36
CA GLY A 82 -15.16 4.57 3.46
C GLY A 82 -14.98 3.19 4.09
N GLY A 83 -14.58 2.18 3.30
CA GLY A 83 -14.24 0.87 3.81
C GLY A 83 -12.99 0.88 4.69
N ALA A 84 -11.96 1.63 4.28
CA ALA A 84 -10.74 1.81 5.07
C ALA A 84 -11.02 2.57 6.38
N GLU A 85 -11.75 3.69 6.31
CA GLU A 85 -12.15 4.47 7.49
C GLU A 85 -13.01 3.64 8.46
N TYR A 86 -13.97 2.89 7.92
CA TYR A 86 -14.81 1.99 8.73
C TYR A 86 -13.93 0.97 9.48
N ALA A 87 -13.03 0.27 8.79
CA ALA A 87 -12.17 -0.73 9.41
C ALA A 87 -11.27 -0.12 10.50
N LEU A 88 -10.69 1.05 10.26
CA LEU A 88 -9.86 1.75 11.25
C LEU A 88 -10.67 2.21 12.48
N ASN A 89 -11.93 2.61 12.28
CA ASN A 89 -12.80 3.05 13.37
C ASN A 89 -13.38 1.91 14.21
N GLN A 90 -13.27 0.65 13.77
CA GLN A 90 -13.68 -0.52 14.55
C GLN A 90 -12.65 -0.96 15.61
N VAL A 91 -11.44 -0.38 15.57
CA VAL A 91 -10.34 -0.78 16.45
C VAL A 91 -9.79 0.43 17.19
N ASP A 92 -9.26 0.19 18.39
CA ASP A 92 -8.63 1.23 19.21
C ASP A 92 -7.25 1.58 18.64
N LEU A 93 -7.18 2.68 17.89
CA LEU A 93 -5.98 3.23 17.30
C LEU A 93 -5.62 4.57 17.96
N PRO A 94 -4.32 4.82 18.23
CA PRO A 94 -3.86 6.12 18.69
C PRO A 94 -3.99 7.16 17.56
N GLN A 95 -5.04 7.98 17.63
CA GLN A 95 -5.41 8.91 16.56
C GLN A 95 -4.29 9.89 16.16
N ASN A 96 -3.44 10.25 17.10
CA ASN A 96 -2.27 11.11 16.85
C ASN A 96 -1.15 10.44 16.05
N ARG A 97 -1.26 9.13 15.81
CA ARG A 97 -0.30 8.33 15.01
C ARG A 97 -0.88 7.78 13.71
N VAL A 98 -2.10 8.17 13.38
CA VAL A 98 -2.80 7.71 12.17
C VAL A 98 -3.07 8.89 11.26
N THR A 99 -2.60 8.82 10.03
CA THR A 99 -2.88 9.80 8.97
C THR A 99 -3.63 9.11 7.84
N VAL A 100 -4.82 9.60 7.52
CA VAL A 100 -5.61 9.13 6.36
C VAL A 100 -5.66 10.25 5.32
N LYS A 101 -5.29 9.95 4.09
CA LYS A 101 -5.29 10.89 2.96
C LYS A 101 -6.05 10.28 1.78
N ALA A 102 -6.88 11.09 1.14
CA ALA A 102 -7.60 10.73 -0.06
C ALA A 102 -7.14 11.58 -1.26
N TYR A 103 -7.03 10.96 -2.42
CA TYR A 103 -6.51 11.57 -3.64
C TYR A 103 -7.55 11.51 -4.77
N PRO A 104 -7.58 12.49 -5.69
CA PRO A 104 -8.50 12.49 -6.84
C PRO A 104 -8.07 11.45 -7.88
N SER A 105 -8.14 10.19 -7.52
CA SER A 105 -7.67 9.04 -8.30
C SER A 105 -8.52 7.81 -8.00
N GLY A 106 -8.33 6.74 -8.78
CA GLY A 106 -8.88 5.40 -8.52
C GLY A 106 -7.97 4.56 -7.64
N HIS A 107 -8.02 3.24 -7.88
CA HIS A 107 -7.30 2.22 -7.10
C HIS A 107 -5.77 2.42 -7.00
N MET A 108 -5.17 3.12 -7.95
CA MET A 108 -3.74 3.39 -7.99
C MET A 108 -3.50 4.90 -7.86
N PRO A 109 -3.43 5.48 -6.66
CA PRO A 109 -3.29 6.93 -6.45
C PRO A 109 -1.93 7.49 -6.92
N TYR A 110 -0.98 6.63 -7.24
CA TYR A 110 0.29 6.96 -7.87
C TYR A 110 0.20 7.09 -9.42
N LEU A 111 -0.96 6.84 -10.03
CA LEU A 111 -1.21 7.11 -11.44
C LEU A 111 -1.78 8.51 -11.64
N GLY A 112 -1.32 9.16 -12.71
CA GLY A 112 -1.66 10.56 -12.98
C GLY A 112 -0.70 11.54 -12.31
N ALA A 113 -0.24 12.52 -13.08
CA ALA A 113 0.88 13.39 -12.65
C ALA A 113 0.57 14.20 -11.38
N GLU A 114 -0.66 14.66 -11.20
CA GLU A 114 -1.07 15.45 -10.04
C GLU A 114 -1.17 14.60 -8.78
N SER A 115 -1.96 13.52 -8.81
CA SER A 115 -2.13 12.61 -7.67
C SER A 115 -0.81 11.99 -7.24
N ALA A 116 0.03 11.56 -8.19
CA ALA A 116 1.36 11.01 -7.89
C ALA A 116 2.26 12.02 -7.18
N ARG A 117 2.26 13.29 -7.64
CA ARG A 117 3.07 14.35 -7.03
C ARG A 117 2.61 14.66 -5.62
N THR A 118 1.30 14.80 -5.41
CA THR A 118 0.70 15.08 -4.10
C THR A 118 0.94 13.92 -3.14
N LEU A 119 0.71 12.68 -3.57
CA LEU A 119 1.00 11.49 -2.77
C LEU A 119 2.48 11.43 -2.36
N ALA A 120 3.41 11.67 -3.30
CA ALA A 120 4.84 11.64 -3.01
C ALA A 120 5.24 12.71 -1.99
N ALA A 121 4.67 13.93 -2.11
CA ALA A 121 4.91 15.02 -1.15
C ALA A 121 4.37 14.67 0.24
N ASP A 122 3.15 14.13 0.33
CA ASP A 122 2.52 13.72 1.60
C ASP A 122 3.28 12.57 2.27
N VAL A 123 3.68 11.55 1.51
CA VAL A 123 4.48 10.43 2.05
C VAL A 123 5.84 10.92 2.54
N ARG A 124 6.49 11.83 1.79
CA ARG A 124 7.75 12.43 2.24
C ARG A 124 7.58 13.21 3.56
N ALA A 125 6.56 14.03 3.65
CA ALA A 125 6.27 14.81 4.87
C ALA A 125 5.99 13.88 6.06
N PHE A 126 5.19 12.84 5.84
CA PHE A 126 4.90 11.82 6.85
C PHE A 126 6.18 11.12 7.36
N ILE A 127 7.07 10.69 6.46
CA ILE A 127 8.34 10.04 6.84
C ILE A 127 9.21 10.97 7.67
N LEU A 128 9.34 12.25 7.25
CA LEU A 128 10.14 13.23 7.97
C LEU A 128 9.59 13.50 9.37
N GLN A 129 8.27 13.62 9.51
CA GLN A 129 7.60 13.79 10.80
C GLN A 129 7.77 12.55 11.70
N ALA A 130 7.59 11.36 11.17
CA ALA A 130 7.75 10.10 11.90
C ALA A 130 9.20 9.92 12.42
N ALA A 131 10.20 10.29 11.61
CA ALA A 131 11.61 10.21 12.00
C ALA A 131 11.98 11.18 13.15
N GLN A 132 11.35 12.36 13.21
CA GLN A 132 11.60 13.35 14.29
C GLN A 132 10.93 12.96 15.61
N GLY A 133 9.83 12.21 15.59
CA GLY A 133 9.12 11.75 16.80
C GLY A 133 9.73 10.51 17.46
N SER A 134 10.85 10.03 16.96
CA SER A 134 11.54 8.81 17.45
C SER A 134 12.71 9.14 18.41
N GLU A 135 12.93 10.39 18.74
CA GLU A 135 13.87 10.86 19.76
C GLU A 135 13.12 11.08 21.09
#